data_9bdc5bec71e0e453a5b649ffdba4df5f
#
_entry.id   9bdc5bec71e0e453a5b649ffdba4df5f
#
_cell.length_a   1.000
_cell.length_b   1.000
_cell.length_c   1.000
_cell.angle_alpha   90.00
_cell.angle_beta   90.00
_cell.angle_gamma   90.00
#
_symmetry.space_group_name_H-M   'P 1'
#
loop_
_entity.id
_entity.type
_entity.pdbx_description
1 polymer ?
#
loop_
_entity_poly.entity_id
_entity_poly.type
_entity_poly.pdbx_seq_one_letter_code
_entity_poly.pdbx_strand_id
1 'polypeptide(L)'
;MPFPPPAAEDGPIDLEHLRRTTLGDAGLEREVLGMFLMQAGRLVGALAAMPPEASALAHTLKGSACAIGAFRVADRAGELEPAIRDGDPTQALAELDAAVAEARAAIEHILSRP
;
A
#
# COMPACT_ATOMS: atom_id res chain seq x y z
N MET A 1 9.66 4.43 -26.57
CA MET A 1 9.58 5.39 -25.49
C MET A 1 9.21 4.70 -24.20
N PRO A 2 9.98 4.91 -23.16
CA PRO A 2 9.64 4.28 -21.89
C PRO A 2 8.36 4.88 -21.32
N PHE A 3 7.55 4.04 -20.73
CA PHE A 3 6.36 4.49 -20.04
C PHE A 3 6.75 4.97 -18.63
N PRO A 4 6.16 6.06 -18.17
CA PRO A 4 6.40 6.46 -16.79
C PRO A 4 5.86 5.40 -15.83
N PRO A 5 6.46 5.25 -14.65
CA PRO A 5 5.92 4.31 -13.66
C PRO A 5 4.50 4.74 -13.28
N PRO A 6 3.54 3.80 -13.25
CA PRO A 6 2.15 4.16 -12.91
C PRO A 6 2.02 4.91 -11.60
N ALA A 7 2.76 4.51 -10.58
CA ALA A 7 2.69 5.15 -9.26
C ALA A 7 3.13 6.61 -9.32
N ALA A 8 4.10 6.96 -10.15
CA ALA A 8 4.57 8.32 -10.29
C ALA A 8 3.55 9.21 -10.99
N GLU A 9 2.81 8.63 -11.95
CA GLU A 9 1.79 9.36 -12.70
C GLU A 9 0.48 9.49 -11.92
N ASP A 10 0.09 8.41 -11.26
CA ASP A 10 -1.26 8.29 -10.70
C ASP A 10 -1.33 8.62 -9.21
N GLY A 11 -0.21 9.02 -8.63
CA GLY A 11 -0.15 9.36 -7.22
C GLY A 11 -0.22 8.14 -6.31
N PRO A 12 -0.79 8.30 -5.09
CA PRO A 12 -0.82 7.22 -4.10
C PRO A 12 -1.68 6.03 -4.49
N ILE A 13 -2.69 6.23 -5.33
CA ILE A 13 -3.58 5.17 -5.81
C ILE A 13 -3.72 5.29 -7.32
N ASP A 14 -3.46 4.19 -8.02
CA ASP A 14 -3.71 4.09 -9.46
C ASP A 14 -5.17 3.72 -9.67
N LEU A 15 -6.00 4.72 -9.95
CA LEU A 15 -7.44 4.53 -10.10
C LEU A 15 -7.80 3.66 -11.30
N GLU A 16 -7.03 3.75 -12.37
CA GLU A 16 -7.29 2.93 -13.54
C GLU A 16 -7.07 1.45 -13.23
N HIS A 17 -5.98 1.13 -12.52
CA HIS A 17 -5.71 -0.23 -12.07
C HIS A 17 -6.83 -0.73 -11.16
N LEU A 18 -7.26 0.12 -10.22
CA LEU A 18 -8.34 -0.23 -9.30
C LEU A 18 -9.62 -0.54 -10.04
N ARG A 19 -9.98 0.27 -11.04
CA ARG A 19 -11.18 0.05 -11.84
C ARG A 19 -11.12 -1.27 -12.59
N ARG A 20 -9.97 -1.61 -13.14
CA ARG A 20 -9.81 -2.89 -13.83
C ARG A 20 -9.97 -4.05 -12.86
N THR A 21 -9.39 -3.95 -11.67
CA THR A 21 -9.45 -5.00 -10.66
C THR A 21 -10.87 -5.22 -10.15
N THR A 22 -11.65 -4.14 -10.06
CA THR A 22 -13.02 -4.19 -9.54
C THR A 22 -14.07 -4.24 -10.65
N LEU A 23 -13.64 -4.39 -11.91
CA LEU A 23 -14.52 -4.45 -13.08
C LEU A 23 -15.43 -3.24 -13.20
N GLY A 24 -14.97 -2.08 -12.73
CA GLY A 24 -15.73 -0.84 -12.80
C GLY A 24 -16.86 -0.72 -11.80
N ASP A 25 -16.97 -1.67 -10.88
CA ASP A 25 -18.03 -1.65 -9.87
C ASP A 25 -17.67 -0.69 -8.75
N ALA A 26 -18.38 0.44 -8.68
CA ALA A 26 -18.09 1.49 -7.70
C ALA A 26 -18.26 1.02 -6.25
N GLY A 27 -19.27 0.18 -6.00
CA GLY A 27 -19.48 -0.37 -4.67
C GLY A 27 -18.34 -1.27 -4.23
N LEU A 28 -17.85 -2.10 -5.15
CA LEU A 28 -16.72 -2.97 -4.87
C LEU A 28 -15.43 -2.15 -4.67
N GLU A 29 -15.23 -1.10 -5.45
CA GLU A 29 -14.08 -0.21 -5.26
C GLU A 29 -14.05 0.34 -3.84
N ARG A 30 -15.17 0.84 -3.37
CA ARG A 30 -15.27 1.40 -2.02
C ARG A 30 -14.99 0.34 -0.96
N GLU A 31 -15.53 -0.84 -1.16
CA GLU A 31 -15.36 -1.95 -0.23
C GLU A 31 -13.89 -2.38 -0.11
N VAL A 32 -13.22 -2.60 -1.24
CA VAL A 32 -11.83 -3.05 -1.21
C VAL A 32 -10.90 -1.95 -0.67
N LEU A 33 -11.20 -0.68 -0.93
CA LEU A 33 -10.41 0.43 -0.39
C LEU A 33 -10.55 0.50 1.14
N GLY A 34 -11.77 0.32 1.65
CA GLY A 34 -11.99 0.31 3.10
C GLY A 34 -11.29 -0.86 3.77
N MET A 35 -11.34 -2.03 3.15
CA MET A 35 -10.65 -3.22 3.66
C MET A 35 -9.13 -3.01 3.67
N PHE A 36 -8.59 -2.38 2.63
CA PHE A 36 -7.17 -2.08 2.59
C PHE A 36 -6.75 -1.16 3.74
N LEU A 37 -7.54 -0.12 4.04
CA LEU A 37 -7.23 0.79 5.13
C LEU A 37 -7.12 0.05 6.46
N MET A 38 -8.06 -0.85 6.72
CA MET A 38 -8.05 -1.64 7.95
C MET A 38 -6.84 -2.55 8.02
N GLN A 39 -6.57 -3.26 6.93
CA GLN A 39 -5.46 -4.19 6.87
C GLN A 39 -4.11 -3.47 6.98
N ALA A 40 -3.94 -2.37 6.24
CA ALA A 40 -2.69 -1.63 6.27
C ALA A 40 -2.40 -1.08 7.66
N GLY A 41 -3.44 -0.57 8.34
CA GLY A 41 -3.28 -0.08 9.71
C GLY A 41 -2.80 -1.16 10.66
N ARG A 42 -3.39 -2.36 10.57
CA ARG A 42 -2.98 -3.49 11.41
C ARG A 42 -1.56 -3.95 11.10
N LEU A 43 -1.22 -4.05 9.81
CA LEU A 43 0.09 -4.54 9.41
C LEU A 43 1.21 -3.55 9.79
N VAL A 44 0.98 -2.26 9.56
CA VAL A 44 1.96 -1.24 9.93
C VAL A 44 2.14 -1.19 11.46
N GLY A 45 1.04 -1.30 12.20
CA GLY A 45 1.11 -1.34 13.65
C GLY A 45 1.91 -2.53 14.17
N ALA A 46 1.70 -3.69 13.56
CA ALA A 46 2.45 -4.90 13.93
C ALA A 46 3.92 -4.77 13.54
N LEU A 47 4.20 -4.20 12.36
CA LEU A 47 5.58 -4.03 11.89
C LEU A 47 6.38 -3.07 12.77
N ALA A 48 5.73 -2.12 13.43
CA ALA A 48 6.41 -1.18 14.32
C ALA A 48 7.14 -1.90 15.46
N ALA A 49 6.61 -3.04 15.90
CA ALA A 49 7.23 -3.85 16.95
C ALA A 49 8.31 -4.79 16.40
N MET A 50 8.47 -4.85 15.09
CA MET A 50 9.42 -5.70 14.37
C MET A 50 9.40 -7.15 14.89
N PRO A 51 8.24 -7.83 14.78
CA PRO A 51 8.11 -9.20 15.27
C PRO A 51 8.89 -10.19 14.39
N PRO A 52 9.04 -11.44 14.83
CA PRO A 52 9.75 -12.46 14.03
C PRO A 52 9.15 -12.64 12.63
N GLU A 53 7.83 -12.45 12.47
CA GLU A 53 7.15 -12.59 11.18
C GLU A 53 7.11 -11.29 10.38
N ALA A 54 7.93 -10.29 10.75
CA ALA A 54 7.91 -8.98 10.09
C ALA A 54 8.05 -9.07 8.57
N SER A 55 8.95 -9.93 8.08
CA SER A 55 9.15 -10.08 6.64
C SER A 55 7.88 -10.57 5.95
N ALA A 56 7.19 -11.54 6.57
CA ALA A 56 5.92 -12.06 6.02
C ALA A 56 4.82 -10.98 6.04
N LEU A 57 4.79 -10.15 7.09
CA LEU A 57 3.82 -9.05 7.17
C LEU A 57 4.06 -8.02 6.08
N ALA A 58 5.32 -7.68 5.83
CA ALA A 58 5.68 -6.76 4.76
C ALA A 58 5.27 -7.33 3.39
N HIS A 59 5.50 -8.61 3.19
CA HIS A 59 5.13 -9.28 1.94
C HIS A 59 3.62 -9.27 1.73
N THR A 60 2.85 -9.52 2.79
CA THR A 60 1.39 -9.46 2.72
C THR A 60 0.90 -8.07 2.35
N LEU A 61 1.48 -7.03 2.97
CA LEU A 61 1.12 -5.66 2.67
C LEU A 61 1.44 -5.31 1.22
N LYS A 62 2.59 -5.75 0.72
CA LYS A 62 2.97 -5.54 -0.67
C LYS A 62 1.92 -6.10 -1.62
N GLY A 63 1.49 -7.35 -1.39
CA GLY A 63 0.49 -7.99 -2.23
C GLY A 63 -0.85 -7.26 -2.21
N SER A 64 -1.31 -6.88 -1.03
CA SER A 64 -2.58 -6.16 -0.87
C SER A 64 -2.53 -4.80 -1.55
N ALA A 65 -1.40 -4.09 -1.41
CA ALA A 65 -1.23 -2.78 -2.02
C ALA A 65 -1.22 -2.88 -3.55
N CYS A 66 -0.53 -3.89 -4.10
CA CYS A 66 -0.53 -4.11 -5.54
C CYS A 66 -1.95 -4.35 -6.06
N ALA A 67 -2.75 -5.10 -5.33
CA ALA A 67 -4.09 -5.47 -5.77
C ALA A 67 -4.98 -4.24 -5.99
N ILE A 68 -4.84 -3.21 -5.15
CA ILE A 68 -5.70 -2.02 -5.24
C ILE A 68 -5.03 -0.84 -5.95
N GLY A 69 -3.84 -1.02 -6.46
CA GLY A 69 -3.13 0.06 -7.16
C GLY A 69 -2.36 1.01 -6.26
N ALA A 70 -2.12 0.64 -5.00
CA ALA A 70 -1.31 1.45 -4.09
C ALA A 70 0.18 1.10 -4.28
N PHE A 71 0.71 1.42 -5.46
CA PHE A 71 2.04 0.95 -5.86
C PHE A 71 3.18 1.57 -5.06
N ARG A 72 3.01 2.78 -4.54
CA ARG A 72 4.03 3.37 -3.66
C ARG A 72 4.15 2.60 -2.36
N VAL A 73 3.01 2.20 -1.80
CA VAL A 73 3.01 1.34 -0.61
C VAL A 73 3.66 0.00 -0.93
N ALA A 74 3.31 -0.59 -2.08
CA ALA A 74 3.87 -1.87 -2.50
C ALA A 74 5.39 -1.80 -2.63
N ASP A 75 5.90 -0.73 -3.25
CA ASP A 75 7.34 -0.55 -3.43
C ASP A 75 8.05 -0.43 -2.07
N ARG A 76 7.51 0.37 -1.16
CA ARG A 76 8.12 0.55 0.15
C ARG A 76 8.07 -0.72 0.99
N ALA A 77 6.97 -1.47 0.90
CA ALA A 77 6.88 -2.76 1.59
C ALA A 77 7.89 -3.74 1.03
N GLY A 78 8.08 -3.74 -0.29
CA GLY A 78 9.08 -4.59 -0.95
C GLY A 78 10.50 -4.24 -0.52
N GLU A 79 10.80 -2.96 -0.31
CA GLU A 79 12.11 -2.52 0.15
C GLU A 79 12.36 -2.86 1.61
N LEU A 80 11.28 -2.96 2.40
CA LEU A 80 11.40 -3.29 3.81
C LEU A 80 11.89 -4.73 4.02
N GLU A 81 11.49 -5.66 3.16
CA GLU A 81 11.87 -7.07 3.31
C GLU A 81 13.39 -7.28 3.38
N PRO A 82 14.18 -6.79 2.38
CA PRO A 82 15.63 -6.94 2.47
C PRO A 82 16.23 -6.12 3.64
N ALA A 83 15.66 -4.98 3.97
CA ALA A 83 16.15 -4.18 5.09
C ALA A 83 16.02 -4.91 6.42
N ILE A 84 14.95 -5.69 6.59
CA ILE A 84 14.77 -6.54 7.77
C ILE A 84 15.87 -7.60 7.83
N ARG A 85 16.14 -8.26 6.70
CA ARG A 85 17.18 -9.28 6.63
C ARG A 85 18.56 -8.72 6.95
N ASP A 86 18.81 -7.47 6.48
CA ASP A 86 20.11 -6.82 6.68
C ASP A 86 20.27 -6.22 8.07
N GLY A 87 19.22 -6.25 8.88
CA GLY A 87 19.28 -5.88 10.29
C GLY A 87 19.04 -4.43 10.63
N ASP A 88 18.76 -3.56 9.63
CA ASP A 88 18.44 -2.15 9.88
C ASP A 88 17.24 -1.69 9.07
N PRO A 89 16.02 -1.99 9.54
CA PRO A 89 14.80 -1.62 8.84
C PRO A 89 14.28 -0.22 9.16
N THR A 90 14.96 0.54 9.99
CA THR A 90 14.43 1.81 10.51
C THR A 90 14.01 2.78 9.42
N GLN A 91 14.91 3.04 8.46
CA GLN A 91 14.63 3.97 7.36
C GLN A 91 13.51 3.44 6.45
N ALA A 92 13.61 2.16 6.10
CA ALA A 92 12.62 1.55 5.21
C ALA A 92 11.23 1.54 5.85
N LEU A 93 11.15 1.32 7.16
CA LEU A 93 9.87 1.36 7.88
C LEU A 93 9.29 2.77 7.90
N ALA A 94 10.13 3.78 8.11
CA ALA A 94 9.69 5.17 8.10
C ALA A 94 9.14 5.56 6.72
N GLU A 95 9.79 5.11 5.65
CA GLU A 95 9.33 5.38 4.29
C GLU A 95 8.03 4.66 3.99
N LEU A 96 7.86 3.44 4.50
CA LEU A 96 6.61 2.72 4.36
C LEU A 96 5.47 3.43 5.09
N ASP A 97 5.72 3.90 6.32
CA ASP A 97 4.72 4.64 7.08
C ASP A 97 4.25 5.87 6.33
N ALA A 98 5.18 6.61 5.71
CA ALA A 98 4.85 7.80 4.93
C ALA A 98 4.00 7.44 3.71
N ALA A 99 4.34 6.35 3.01
CA ALA A 99 3.58 5.92 1.84
C ALA A 99 2.17 5.48 2.23
N VAL A 100 2.04 4.78 3.35
CA VAL A 100 0.72 4.36 3.85
C VAL A 100 -0.13 5.57 4.24
N ALA A 101 0.49 6.59 4.86
CA ALA A 101 -0.23 7.82 5.20
C ALA A 101 -0.75 8.54 3.96
N GLU A 102 0.05 8.61 2.89
CA GLU A 102 -0.38 9.20 1.63
C GLU A 102 -1.54 8.41 1.02
N ALA A 103 -1.42 7.09 1.01
CA ALA A 103 -2.47 6.23 0.45
C ALA A 103 -3.76 6.37 1.27
N ARG A 104 -3.65 6.44 2.59
CA ARG A 104 -4.80 6.63 3.47
C ARG A 104 -5.53 7.93 3.14
N ALA A 105 -4.79 9.03 3.01
CA ALA A 105 -5.38 10.32 2.69
C ALA A 105 -6.12 10.28 1.35
N ALA A 106 -5.50 9.66 0.34
CA ALA A 106 -6.11 9.53 -0.98
C ALA A 106 -7.38 8.68 -0.93
N ILE A 107 -7.33 7.56 -0.21
CA ILE A 107 -8.49 6.67 -0.09
C ILE A 107 -9.63 7.35 0.66
N GLU A 108 -9.31 8.03 1.76
CA GLU A 108 -10.34 8.74 2.53
C GLU A 108 -11.01 9.82 1.68
N HIS A 109 -10.24 10.49 0.82
CA HIS A 109 -10.79 11.45 -0.11
C HIS A 109 -11.75 10.79 -1.10
N ILE A 110 -11.36 9.64 -1.65
CA ILE A 110 -12.22 8.87 -2.57
C ILE A 110 -13.51 8.43 -1.86
N LEU A 111 -13.38 7.89 -0.65
CA LEU A 111 -14.52 7.39 0.11
C LEU A 111 -15.47 8.50 0.56
N SER A 112 -14.99 9.73 0.65
CA SER A 112 -15.82 10.86 1.07
C SER A 112 -16.67 11.44 -0.06
N ARG A 113 -16.44 11.01 -1.29
CA ARG A 113 -17.24 11.48 -2.44
C ARG A 113 -18.65 10.91 -2.37
N PRO A 114 -19.66 11.72 -2.76
CA PRO A 114 -21.06 11.27 -2.80
C PRO A 114 -21.25 10.10 -3.79
#